data_bceb1945daa6848fa5c0ecc7dbb4f651
#
_entry.id   bceb1945daa6848fa5c0ecc7dbb4f651
#
_cell.length_a   1.000
_cell.length_b   1.000
_cell.length_c   1.000
_cell.angle_alpha   90.00
_cell.angle_beta   90.00
_cell.angle_gamma   90.00
#
_symmetry.space_group_name_H-M   'P 1'
#
loop_
_entity.id
_entity.type
_entity.pdbx_description
1 polymer ?
#
loop_
_entity_poly.entity_id
_entity_poly.type
_entity_poly.pdbx_seq_one_letter_code
_entity_poly.pdbx_strand_id
1 'polypeptide(L)'
;ISKDDLVITREAKHYRDGYSANLRIHRPHLARRLNELGCVPNKSKILIINDLLKKDMPEELWSHFIRGYLDGDGWCSLKIDKNNKHILGVGICSASVDILNFFQEKLLQNNITSFVYQGRIYSFHIKKCDLEKFYNYLYKDCGDCKLERKYKNYTVYVDSLDKSKS
;
A
#
# COMPACT_ATOMS: atom_id res chain seq x y z
N ILE A 1 -19.38 7.11 -4.86
CA ILE A 1 -18.97 8.13 -5.85
C ILE A 1 -20.15 8.31 -6.78
N SER A 2 -20.72 9.52 -6.86
CA SER A 2 -21.84 9.83 -7.73
C SER A 2 -21.35 10.28 -9.11
N LYS A 3 -22.26 10.34 -10.10
CA LYS A 3 -21.94 10.89 -11.44
C LYS A 3 -21.44 12.34 -11.43
N ASP A 4 -21.64 13.06 -10.30
CA ASP A 4 -21.21 14.44 -10.12
C ASP A 4 -19.77 14.55 -9.60
N ASP A 5 -19.11 13.42 -9.27
CA ASP A 5 -17.71 13.37 -8.88
C ASP A 5 -16.86 13.30 -10.16
N LEU A 6 -16.18 14.39 -10.48
CA LEU A 6 -15.52 14.58 -11.76
C LEU A 6 -14.08 14.01 -11.74
N VAL A 7 -13.80 13.06 -12.62
CA VAL A 7 -12.41 12.63 -12.93
C VAL A 7 -11.89 13.49 -14.07
N ILE A 8 -10.87 14.29 -13.81
CA ILE A 8 -10.21 15.10 -14.83
C ILE A 8 -8.84 14.50 -15.12
N THR A 9 -8.62 14.07 -16.35
CA THR A 9 -7.30 13.71 -16.86
C THR A 9 -6.66 14.95 -17.47
N ARG A 10 -5.44 15.29 -17.05
CA ARG A 10 -4.67 16.43 -17.60
C ARG A 10 -3.29 15.95 -18.00
N GLU A 11 -2.76 16.51 -19.07
CA GLU A 11 -1.33 16.38 -19.39
C GLU A 11 -0.49 16.97 -18.27
N ALA A 12 0.45 16.19 -17.75
CA ALA A 12 1.40 16.65 -16.75
C ALA A 12 2.66 17.15 -17.44
N LYS A 13 2.90 18.45 -17.43
CA LYS A 13 4.07 19.10 -18.08
C LYS A 13 5.44 18.59 -17.62
N HIS A 14 5.52 17.71 -16.58
CA HIS A 14 6.77 17.27 -15.96
C HIS A 14 6.96 15.74 -15.91
N TYR A 15 6.04 14.95 -16.49
CA TYR A 15 6.20 13.49 -16.58
C TYR A 15 6.42 13.06 -18.04
N ARG A 16 7.33 12.11 -18.27
CA ARG A 16 7.70 11.64 -19.62
C ARG A 16 6.51 11.15 -20.45
N ASP A 17 5.45 10.67 -19.80
CA ASP A 17 4.24 10.11 -20.45
C ASP A 17 3.03 11.03 -20.36
N GLY A 18 3.18 12.24 -19.84
CA GLY A 18 2.29 13.38 -20.04
C GLY A 18 0.93 13.39 -19.33
N TYR A 19 0.52 12.34 -18.62
CA TYR A 19 -0.85 12.26 -18.07
C TYR A 19 -0.89 12.19 -16.55
N SER A 20 -1.80 12.95 -15.95
CA SER A 20 -2.20 12.82 -14.54
C SER A 20 -3.72 12.72 -14.43
N ALA A 21 -4.21 11.83 -13.59
CA ALA A 21 -5.63 11.73 -13.25
C ALA A 21 -5.90 12.42 -11.91
N ASN A 22 -6.91 13.27 -11.87
CA ASN A 22 -7.35 13.97 -10.66
C ASN A 22 -8.80 13.60 -10.38
N LEU A 23 -9.06 13.05 -9.21
CA LEU A 23 -10.40 12.86 -8.68
C LEU A 23 -10.73 14.03 -7.75
N ARG A 24 -11.81 14.75 -8.05
CA ARG A 24 -12.34 15.83 -7.20
C ARG A 24 -13.71 15.43 -6.68
N ILE A 25 -13.84 15.40 -5.36
CA ILE A 25 -15.08 15.05 -4.68
C ILE A 25 -15.61 16.28 -3.93
N HIS A 26 -16.76 16.80 -4.33
CA HIS A 26 -17.41 17.95 -3.70
C HIS A 26 -18.44 17.49 -2.66
N ARG A 27 -17.97 16.88 -1.57
CA ARG A 27 -18.81 16.37 -0.47
C ARG A 27 -18.28 16.88 0.88
N PRO A 28 -18.81 18.03 1.40
CA PRO A 28 -18.30 18.63 2.63
C PRO A 28 -18.35 17.70 3.85
N HIS A 29 -19.36 16.85 3.97
CA HIS A 29 -19.47 15.88 5.05
C HIS A 29 -18.38 14.80 4.96
N LEU A 30 -18.02 14.33 3.75
CA LEU A 30 -16.93 13.39 3.54
C LEU A 30 -15.60 14.02 3.91
N ALA A 31 -15.35 15.27 3.48
CA ALA A 31 -14.12 15.98 3.83
C ALA A 31 -13.98 16.15 5.36
N ARG A 32 -15.07 16.49 6.05
CA ARG A 32 -15.12 16.58 7.52
C ARG A 32 -14.80 15.23 8.15
N ARG A 33 -15.47 14.16 7.71
CA ARG A 33 -15.24 12.82 8.24
C ARG A 33 -13.80 12.33 8.04
N LEU A 34 -13.23 12.55 6.87
CA LEU A 34 -11.83 12.22 6.60
C LEU A 34 -10.87 12.99 7.53
N ASN A 35 -11.17 14.27 7.79
CA ASN A 35 -10.38 15.07 8.72
C ASN A 35 -10.46 14.54 10.17
N GLU A 36 -11.66 14.14 10.64
CA GLU A 36 -11.87 13.49 11.93
C GLU A 36 -11.08 12.18 12.05
N LEU A 37 -10.99 11.41 10.98
CA LEU A 37 -10.23 10.16 10.89
C LEU A 37 -8.71 10.37 10.71
N GLY A 38 -8.21 11.61 10.76
CA GLY A 38 -6.79 11.93 10.69
C GLY A 38 -6.26 12.24 9.29
N CYS A 39 -7.12 12.28 8.27
CA CYS A 39 -6.71 12.68 6.91
C CYS A 39 -6.67 14.20 6.79
N VAL A 40 -5.68 14.83 7.43
CA VAL A 40 -5.50 16.28 7.49
C VAL A 40 -4.54 16.79 6.42
N PRO A 41 -4.60 18.08 6.02
CA PRO A 41 -3.59 18.69 5.16
C PRO A 41 -2.18 18.61 5.76
N ASN A 42 -1.16 18.51 4.91
CA ASN A 42 0.27 18.47 5.31
C ASN A 42 0.63 17.33 6.29
N LYS A 43 -0.11 16.22 6.25
CA LYS A 43 -0.01 15.10 7.20
C LYS A 43 1.27 14.26 7.12
N SER A 44 2.13 14.45 6.14
CA SER A 44 3.22 13.51 5.81
C SER A 44 4.13 13.14 6.99
N LYS A 45 4.38 14.08 7.91
CA LYS A 45 5.23 13.84 9.10
C LYS A 45 4.45 13.50 10.37
N ILE A 46 3.13 13.75 10.38
CA ILE A 46 2.27 13.61 11.56
C ILE A 46 1.17 12.57 11.36
N LEU A 47 1.28 11.79 10.31
CA LEU A 47 0.28 10.79 9.99
C LEU A 47 0.29 9.67 11.02
N ILE A 48 -0.78 9.60 11.81
CA ILE A 48 -1.02 8.54 12.80
C ILE A 48 -2.38 7.89 12.52
N ILE A 49 -2.51 6.65 12.94
CA ILE A 49 -3.82 6.02 13.02
C ILE A 49 -4.44 6.43 14.36
N ASN A 50 -5.37 7.38 14.32
CA ASN A 50 -6.00 7.89 15.53
C ASN A 50 -6.98 6.90 16.15
N ASP A 51 -7.36 7.13 17.40
CA ASP A 51 -8.21 6.20 18.15
C ASP A 51 -9.61 6.09 17.57
N LEU A 52 -10.13 7.15 16.94
CA LEU A 52 -11.41 7.11 16.25
C LEU A 52 -11.39 6.13 15.07
N LEU A 53 -10.33 6.20 14.24
CA LEU A 53 -10.16 5.28 13.12
C LEU A 53 -9.99 3.83 13.62
N LYS A 54 -9.19 3.62 14.68
CA LYS A 54 -9.02 2.28 15.29
C LYS A 54 -10.34 1.70 15.80
N LYS A 55 -11.18 2.54 16.43
CA LYS A 55 -12.46 2.14 16.97
C LYS A 55 -13.49 1.82 15.89
N ASP A 56 -13.54 2.65 14.83
CA ASP A 56 -14.58 2.58 13.81
C ASP A 56 -14.24 1.62 12.66
N MET A 57 -12.95 1.26 12.50
CA MET A 57 -12.49 0.36 11.44
C MET A 57 -12.70 -1.10 11.83
N PRO A 58 -13.55 -1.86 11.14
CA PRO A 58 -13.67 -3.30 11.30
C PRO A 58 -12.32 -4.00 11.05
N GLU A 59 -12.03 -5.04 11.83
CA GLU A 59 -10.72 -5.72 11.78
C GLU A 59 -10.39 -6.26 10.39
N GLU A 60 -11.38 -6.81 9.69
CA GLU A 60 -11.27 -7.33 8.34
C GLU A 60 -10.90 -6.28 7.27
N LEU A 61 -11.14 -5.00 7.53
CA LEU A 61 -10.83 -3.92 6.59
C LEU A 61 -9.39 -3.40 6.70
N TRP A 62 -8.64 -3.77 7.72
CA TRP A 62 -7.25 -3.33 7.83
C TRP A 62 -6.36 -3.84 6.70
N SER A 63 -6.61 -5.04 6.19
CA SER A 63 -5.91 -5.55 5.00
C SER A 63 -6.10 -4.64 3.79
N HIS A 64 -7.33 -4.17 3.57
CA HIS A 64 -7.68 -3.27 2.49
C HIS A 64 -7.07 -1.87 2.67
N PHE A 65 -7.00 -1.38 3.91
CA PHE A 65 -6.35 -0.11 4.23
C PHE A 65 -4.84 -0.18 3.95
N ILE A 66 -4.16 -1.22 4.44
CA ILE A 66 -2.71 -1.43 4.20
C ILE A 66 -2.45 -1.63 2.71
N ARG A 67 -3.31 -2.37 1.97
CA ARG A 67 -3.20 -2.51 0.52
C ARG A 67 -3.31 -1.16 -0.19
N GLY A 68 -4.30 -0.33 0.14
CA GLY A 68 -4.45 0.99 -0.45
C GLY A 68 -3.20 1.87 -0.23
N TYR A 69 -2.60 1.78 0.95
CA TYR A 69 -1.36 2.50 1.26
C TYR A 69 -0.16 1.93 0.47
N LEU A 70 -0.03 0.59 0.40
CA LEU A 70 1.00 -0.07 -0.43
C LEU A 70 0.84 0.31 -1.91
N ASP A 71 -0.37 0.31 -2.42
CA ASP A 71 -0.66 0.62 -3.83
C ASP A 71 -0.35 2.08 -4.15
N GLY A 72 -0.62 3.02 -3.23
CA GLY A 72 -0.29 4.45 -3.37
C GLY A 72 1.20 4.72 -3.22
N ASP A 73 1.73 4.57 -2.02
CA ASP A 73 3.07 5.03 -1.62
C ASP A 73 4.10 3.89 -1.49
N GLY A 74 3.67 2.64 -1.59
CA GLY A 74 4.56 1.49 -1.50
C GLY A 74 5.31 1.18 -2.80
N TRP A 75 6.27 0.29 -2.71
CA TRP A 75 7.02 -0.24 -3.84
C TRP A 75 6.95 -1.77 -3.85
N CYS A 76 7.00 -2.32 -5.06
CA CYS A 76 7.11 -3.75 -5.33
C CYS A 76 8.08 -3.90 -6.50
N SER A 77 9.26 -4.45 -6.23
CA SER A 77 10.31 -4.62 -7.26
C SER A 77 10.60 -6.09 -7.46
N LEU A 78 10.54 -6.53 -8.71
CA LEU A 78 10.96 -7.86 -9.13
C LEU A 78 12.31 -7.74 -9.83
N LYS A 79 13.28 -8.52 -9.37
CA LYS A 79 14.64 -8.59 -9.94
C LYS A 79 15.01 -10.03 -10.21
N ILE A 80 15.93 -10.25 -11.15
CA ILE A 80 16.56 -11.55 -11.36
C ILE A 80 17.98 -11.46 -10.82
N ASP A 81 18.37 -12.43 -10.00
CA ASP A 81 19.74 -12.52 -9.46
C ASP A 81 20.71 -13.15 -10.46
N LYS A 82 22.00 -13.21 -10.08
CA LYS A 82 23.05 -13.83 -10.90
C LYS A 82 22.88 -15.34 -11.16
N ASN A 83 21.99 -15.99 -10.39
CA ASN A 83 21.67 -17.41 -10.54
C ASN A 83 20.32 -17.61 -11.27
N ASN A 84 19.85 -16.58 -11.96
CA ASN A 84 18.57 -16.57 -12.69
C ASN A 84 17.33 -16.81 -11.78
N LYS A 85 17.43 -16.47 -10.48
CA LYS A 85 16.32 -16.58 -9.54
C LYS A 85 15.61 -15.25 -9.38
N HIS A 86 14.29 -15.29 -9.37
CA HIS A 86 13.46 -14.12 -9.09
C HIS A 86 13.57 -13.73 -7.62
N ILE A 87 13.79 -12.45 -7.37
CA ILE A 87 13.78 -11.84 -6.03
C ILE A 87 12.71 -10.75 -6.03
N LEU A 88 11.71 -10.93 -5.18
CA LEU A 88 10.69 -9.94 -4.94
C LEU A 88 11.04 -9.13 -3.68
N GLY A 89 11.10 -7.82 -3.84
CA GLY A 89 11.18 -6.86 -2.74
C GLY A 89 9.89 -6.08 -2.64
N VAL A 90 9.38 -5.92 -1.42
CA VAL A 90 8.14 -5.18 -1.13
C VAL A 90 8.32 -4.32 0.09
N GLY A 91 7.85 -3.09 0.02
CA GLY A 91 7.88 -2.19 1.16
C GLY A 91 7.07 -0.92 0.94
N ILE A 92 7.04 -0.13 2.01
CA ILE A 92 6.37 1.17 2.05
C ILE A 92 7.35 2.19 2.59
N CYS A 93 7.37 3.39 2.02
CA CYS A 93 8.11 4.52 2.56
C CYS A 93 7.15 5.53 3.17
N SER A 94 7.50 6.08 4.33
CA SER A 94 6.73 7.12 5.00
C SER A 94 7.63 8.09 5.75
N ALA A 95 7.24 9.35 5.80
CA ALA A 95 7.87 10.34 6.68
C ALA A 95 7.38 10.20 8.15
N SER A 96 6.29 9.47 8.39
CA SER A 96 5.79 9.11 9.72
C SER A 96 6.17 7.68 10.04
N VAL A 97 6.89 7.46 11.13
CA VAL A 97 7.20 6.13 11.65
C VAL A 97 5.98 5.49 12.30
N ASP A 98 5.08 6.27 12.87
CA ASP A 98 3.93 5.77 13.64
C ASP A 98 2.99 4.91 12.80
N ILE A 99 2.72 5.32 11.55
CA ILE A 99 1.88 4.53 10.64
C ILE A 99 2.56 3.22 10.24
N LEU A 100 3.89 3.21 10.09
CA LEU A 100 4.64 2.00 9.74
C LEU A 100 4.69 1.02 10.92
N ASN A 101 4.86 1.53 12.15
CA ASN A 101 4.78 0.73 13.37
C ASN A 101 3.39 0.12 13.55
N PHE A 102 2.34 0.89 13.28
CA PHE A 102 0.97 0.38 13.30
C PHE A 102 0.77 -0.74 12.26
N PHE A 103 1.28 -0.59 11.04
CA PHE A 103 1.22 -1.66 10.04
C PHE A 103 1.99 -2.90 10.47
N GLN A 104 3.17 -2.71 11.09
CA GLN A 104 3.97 -3.81 11.63
C GLN A 104 3.19 -4.58 12.70
N GLU A 105 2.52 -3.89 13.62
CA GLU A 105 1.67 -4.49 14.64
C GLU A 105 0.53 -5.32 14.02
N LYS A 106 -0.20 -4.73 13.05
CA LYS A 106 -1.31 -5.42 12.37
C LYS A 106 -0.86 -6.64 11.57
N LEU A 107 0.29 -6.56 10.92
CA LEU A 107 0.85 -7.70 10.20
C LEU A 107 1.35 -8.80 11.15
N LEU A 108 1.95 -8.43 12.28
CA LEU A 108 2.40 -9.39 13.29
C LEU A 108 1.22 -10.19 13.88
N GLN A 109 0.06 -9.56 14.11
CA GLN A 109 -1.18 -10.23 14.51
C GLN A 109 -1.64 -11.28 13.50
N ASN A 110 -1.23 -11.15 12.23
CA ASN A 110 -1.49 -12.10 11.16
C ASN A 110 -0.28 -13.02 10.83
N ASN A 111 0.68 -13.14 11.76
CA ASN A 111 1.90 -13.94 11.62
C ASN A 111 2.76 -13.54 10.40
N ILE A 112 2.81 -12.24 10.09
CA ILE A 112 3.61 -11.66 9.01
C ILE A 112 4.68 -10.78 9.63
N THR A 113 5.94 -11.16 9.45
CA THR A 113 7.11 -10.43 9.98
C THR A 113 7.52 -9.31 9.02
N SER A 114 7.76 -8.14 9.58
CA SER A 114 8.22 -6.96 8.85
C SER A 114 9.25 -6.19 9.66
N PHE A 115 9.98 -5.29 9.00
CA PHE A 115 11.04 -4.48 9.60
C PHE A 115 10.87 -3.03 9.20
N VAL A 116 11.05 -2.12 10.16
CA VAL A 116 11.09 -0.68 9.93
C VAL A 116 12.53 -0.21 10.02
N TYR A 117 13.02 0.47 9.00
CA TYR A 117 14.36 1.03 8.94
C TYR A 117 14.28 2.55 8.91
N GLN A 118 15.17 3.19 9.64
CA GLN A 118 15.35 4.64 9.63
C GLN A 118 16.45 5.00 8.64
N GLY A 119 16.07 5.79 7.61
CA GLY A 119 16.97 6.40 6.66
C GLY A 119 16.67 7.90 6.57
N ARG A 120 16.76 8.49 5.36
CA ARG A 120 16.28 9.85 5.10
C ARG A 120 14.76 9.97 5.32
N ILE A 121 14.04 8.91 4.99
CA ILE A 121 12.64 8.62 5.34
C ILE A 121 12.60 7.22 5.94
N TYR A 122 11.55 6.91 6.70
CA TYR A 122 11.37 5.56 7.21
C TYR A 122 10.93 4.63 6.08
N SER A 123 11.44 3.41 6.09
CA SER A 123 11.05 2.36 5.15
C SER A 123 10.64 1.09 5.89
N PHE A 124 9.59 0.48 5.40
CA PHE A 124 8.98 -0.72 5.94
C PHE A 124 9.13 -1.84 4.92
N HIS A 125 9.64 -2.99 5.34
CA HIS A 125 9.95 -4.12 4.48
C HIS A 125 9.36 -5.41 5.02
N ILE A 126 8.88 -6.27 4.13
CA ILE A 126 8.35 -7.59 4.49
C ILE A 126 9.50 -8.61 4.48
N LYS A 127 9.52 -9.49 5.49
CA LYS A 127 10.45 -10.62 5.54
C LYS A 127 10.18 -11.57 4.37
N LYS A 128 11.23 -12.00 3.68
CA LYS A 128 11.12 -12.78 2.44
C LYS A 128 10.26 -14.04 2.59
N CYS A 129 10.39 -14.77 3.71
CA CYS A 129 9.61 -15.99 3.96
C CYS A 129 8.11 -15.74 4.20
N ASP A 130 7.72 -14.51 4.48
CA ASP A 130 6.32 -14.13 4.76
C ASP A 130 5.65 -13.39 3.60
N LEU A 131 6.34 -13.27 2.45
CA LEU A 131 5.79 -12.57 1.28
C LEU A 131 4.47 -13.17 0.78
N GLU A 132 4.36 -14.49 0.73
CA GLU A 132 3.13 -15.16 0.32
C GLU A 132 1.99 -14.87 1.29
N LYS A 133 2.23 -14.99 2.60
CA LYS A 133 1.23 -14.64 3.64
C LYS A 133 0.79 -13.19 3.53
N PHE A 134 1.76 -12.28 3.29
CA PHE A 134 1.51 -10.86 3.14
C PHE A 134 0.59 -10.58 1.94
N TYR A 135 0.88 -11.16 0.78
CA TYR A 135 0.05 -10.96 -0.39
C TYR A 135 -1.34 -11.59 -0.23
N ASN A 136 -1.43 -12.78 0.36
CA ASN A 136 -2.71 -13.40 0.67
C ASN A 136 -3.54 -12.54 1.62
N TYR A 137 -2.92 -11.99 2.67
CA TYR A 137 -3.59 -11.08 3.60
C TYR A 137 -4.14 -9.81 2.91
N LEU A 138 -3.36 -9.20 2.01
CA LEU A 138 -3.76 -7.96 1.35
C LEU A 138 -4.74 -8.15 0.19
N TYR A 139 -4.62 -9.26 -0.57
CA TYR A 139 -5.26 -9.36 -1.88
C TYR A 139 -6.32 -10.47 -1.99
N LYS A 140 -6.50 -11.31 -0.95
CA LYS A 140 -7.46 -12.41 -0.95
C LYS A 140 -8.88 -11.97 -1.36
N ASP A 141 -9.36 -10.87 -0.79
CA ASP A 141 -10.73 -10.40 -0.99
C ASP A 141 -10.78 -9.02 -1.70
N CYS A 142 -9.76 -8.71 -2.52
CA CYS A 142 -9.62 -7.39 -3.11
C CYS A 142 -10.48 -7.17 -4.37
N GLY A 143 -10.98 -8.22 -5.02
CA GLY A 143 -11.63 -8.09 -6.33
C GLY A 143 -10.75 -7.33 -7.32
N ASP A 144 -11.34 -6.33 -7.97
CA ASP A 144 -10.62 -5.44 -8.92
C ASP A 144 -9.93 -4.25 -8.23
N CYS A 145 -10.07 -4.10 -6.90
CA CYS A 145 -9.46 -3.01 -6.14
C CYS A 145 -7.99 -3.28 -5.84
N LYS A 146 -7.13 -3.32 -6.86
CA LYS A 146 -5.68 -3.51 -6.75
C LYS A 146 -4.94 -2.76 -7.85
N LEU A 147 -3.69 -2.39 -7.56
CA LEU A 147 -2.80 -1.81 -8.56
C LEU A 147 -2.11 -2.93 -9.36
N GLU A 148 -2.63 -3.21 -10.54
CA GLU A 148 -2.22 -4.35 -11.39
C GLU A 148 -0.70 -4.45 -11.59
N ARG A 149 0.00 -3.34 -11.82
CA ARG A 149 1.46 -3.34 -12.03
C ARG A 149 2.25 -3.88 -10.82
N LYS A 150 1.77 -3.65 -9.59
CA LYS A 150 2.41 -4.17 -8.37
C LYS A 150 2.01 -5.61 -8.11
N TYR A 151 0.74 -5.94 -8.31
CA TYR A 151 0.24 -7.30 -8.17
C TYR A 151 0.88 -8.26 -9.16
N LYS A 152 1.07 -7.85 -10.42
CA LYS A 152 1.75 -8.64 -11.45
C LYS A 152 3.18 -9.06 -11.05
N ASN A 153 3.94 -8.18 -10.40
CA ASN A 153 5.28 -8.55 -9.92
C ASN A 153 5.25 -9.72 -8.93
N TYR A 154 4.22 -9.76 -8.08
CA TYR A 154 4.01 -10.87 -7.16
C TYR A 154 3.63 -12.16 -7.90
N THR A 155 2.67 -12.12 -8.81
CA THR A 155 2.25 -13.34 -9.55
C THR A 155 3.42 -13.94 -10.33
N VAL A 156 4.22 -13.12 -11.03
CA VAL A 156 5.43 -13.59 -11.72
C VAL A 156 6.44 -14.22 -10.74
N TYR A 157 6.60 -13.66 -9.55
CA TYR A 157 7.46 -14.24 -8.51
C TYR A 157 6.96 -15.61 -8.08
N VAL A 158 5.67 -15.78 -7.77
CA VAL A 158 5.08 -17.06 -7.36
C VAL A 158 5.22 -18.11 -8.44
N ASP A 159 4.87 -17.79 -9.69
CA ASP A 159 5.02 -18.68 -10.85
C ASP A 159 6.47 -19.17 -11.02
N SER A 160 7.45 -18.34 -10.67
CA SER A 160 8.86 -18.72 -10.72
C SER A 160 9.28 -19.71 -9.64
N LEU A 161 8.63 -19.64 -8.46
CA LEU A 161 8.89 -20.58 -7.36
C LEU A 161 8.36 -21.98 -7.68
N ASP A 162 7.20 -22.06 -8.31
CA ASP A 162 6.58 -23.34 -8.68
C ASP A 162 7.38 -24.07 -9.75
N LYS A 163 7.91 -23.34 -10.74
CA LYS A 163 8.82 -23.87 -11.76
C LYS A 163 10.15 -24.37 -11.21
N SER A 164 10.57 -23.93 -10.04
CA SER A 164 11.81 -24.38 -9.41
C SER A 164 11.66 -25.65 -8.57
N LYS A 165 10.42 -26.10 -8.34
CA LYS A 165 10.09 -27.32 -7.58
C LYS A 165 9.80 -28.53 -8.47
N SER A 166 9.59 -28.30 -9.77
CA SER A 166 9.42 -29.31 -10.82
C SER A 166 10.73 -29.64 -11.51
#